data_6d5911fc69005052059453d1b5cd57da
#
_entry.id   6d5911fc69005052059453d1b5cd57da
#
_cell.length_a   1.000
_cell.length_b   1.000
_cell.length_c   1.000
_cell.angle_alpha   90.00
_cell.angle_beta   90.00
_cell.angle_gamma   90.00
#
_symmetry.space_group_name_H-M   'P 1'
#
loop_
_entity.id
_entity.type
_entity.pdbx_description
1 polymer ?
#
loop_
_entity_poly.entity_id
_entity_poly.type
_entity_poly.pdbx_seq_one_letter_code
_entity_poly.pdbx_strand_id
1 'polypeptide(L)'
;ETYNIEILQSQAQTDLLIWRIVILNVALAMTFFLIIFFLNQLSVKRGLRIFYKTVGKLENYKTNSPESISFDNSEIDELNKLTEIFEKMSSKISSDFNAQKEYTENVSHEIQTPLAIISSKADELLQSENLGKEEMEKLEAIMNTTSRLAKINQALILLTKIENKFYTQKSDLSVSKIIKEKIDFYSHLIQEKEIEVIMDIKDEQIISMDPYLADSLFLNLIKNSIMHNEQHGKIKIDFDGKTLIIKNSGSKLNFDGDIFKRFVRSSNKDSLGIGLSIVKRICDFYSILITYNYDQHHCFKLIFKNDA
;
A
#
# COMPACT_ATOMS: atom_id res chain seq x y z
N GLU A 1 -73.52 -72.01 50.45
CA GLU A 1 -72.49 -72.37 49.47
C GLU A 1 -71.79 -71.06 49.03
N THR A 2 -70.50 -70.88 49.41
CA THR A 2 -69.70 -69.74 48.95
C THR A 2 -68.85 -70.24 47.75
N TYR A 3 -69.05 -69.61 46.59
CA TYR A 3 -68.24 -69.91 45.40
C TYR A 3 -67.03 -68.97 45.39
N ASN A 4 -65.79 -69.54 45.36
CA ASN A 4 -64.58 -68.80 45.09
C ASN A 4 -64.38 -68.71 43.59
N ILE A 5 -64.44 -67.54 43.02
CA ILE A 5 -64.10 -67.31 41.62
C ILE A 5 -62.62 -66.87 41.56
N GLU A 6 -61.73 -67.75 41.11
CA GLU A 6 -60.31 -67.38 40.79
C GLU A 6 -60.27 -66.87 39.34
N ILE A 7 -60.02 -65.59 39.21
CA ILE A 7 -59.76 -64.98 37.88
C ILE A 7 -58.27 -65.13 37.59
N LEU A 8 -57.91 -66.17 36.82
CA LEU A 8 -56.54 -66.33 36.28
C LEU A 8 -56.31 -65.42 35.08
N GLN A 9 -55.85 -64.21 35.31
CA GLN A 9 -55.41 -63.33 34.27
C GLN A 9 -53.96 -63.68 33.87
N SER A 10 -53.76 -64.01 32.58
CA SER A 10 -52.44 -64.36 32.06
C SER A 10 -51.44 -63.18 32.17
N GLN A 11 -50.50 -63.29 33.13
CA GLN A 11 -49.43 -62.30 33.38
C GLN A 11 -48.62 -62.03 32.08
N ALA A 12 -48.48 -63.03 31.22
CA ALA A 12 -47.74 -62.91 29.96
C ALA A 12 -48.38 -61.91 28.97
N GLN A 13 -49.71 -61.71 28.97
CA GLN A 13 -50.34 -60.72 28.10
C GLN A 13 -50.19 -59.27 28.61
N THR A 14 -50.22 -59.13 29.93
CA THR A 14 -49.95 -57.78 30.55
C THR A 14 -48.53 -57.34 30.37
N ASP A 15 -47.50 -58.21 30.52
CA ASP A 15 -46.14 -57.91 30.28
C ASP A 15 -45.86 -57.53 28.81
N LEU A 16 -46.48 -58.23 27.90
CA LEU A 16 -46.36 -57.93 26.44
C LEU A 16 -46.97 -56.60 26.07
N LEU A 17 -48.06 -56.17 26.70
CA LEU A 17 -48.68 -54.87 26.54
C LEU A 17 -47.77 -53.77 27.13
N ILE A 18 -47.19 -54.00 28.32
CA ILE A 18 -46.28 -53.05 28.95
C ILE A 18 -45.04 -52.81 28.05
N TRP A 19 -44.44 -53.88 27.53
CA TRP A 19 -43.31 -53.77 26.61
C TRP A 19 -43.66 -53.04 25.31
N ARG A 20 -44.85 -53.28 24.74
CA ARG A 20 -45.28 -52.53 23.56
C ARG A 20 -45.45 -51.04 23.82
N ILE A 21 -46.02 -50.65 24.97
CA ILE A 21 -46.17 -49.27 25.40
C ILE A 21 -44.80 -48.61 25.63
N VAL A 22 -43.87 -49.30 26.26
CA VAL A 22 -42.51 -48.83 26.50
C VAL A 22 -41.80 -48.58 25.18
N ILE A 23 -41.83 -49.56 24.25
CA ILE A 23 -41.21 -49.42 22.93
C ILE A 23 -41.79 -48.25 22.14
N LEU A 24 -43.12 -48.10 22.19
CA LEU A 24 -43.81 -46.99 21.50
C LEU A 24 -43.41 -45.63 22.08
N ASN A 25 -43.33 -45.49 23.41
CA ASN A 25 -42.90 -44.26 24.07
C ASN A 25 -41.43 -43.93 23.77
N VAL A 26 -40.53 -44.92 23.76
CA VAL A 26 -39.12 -44.74 23.42
C VAL A 26 -38.98 -44.33 21.95
N ALA A 27 -39.71 -44.95 21.04
CA ALA A 27 -39.70 -44.58 19.63
C ALA A 27 -40.22 -43.14 19.40
N LEU A 28 -41.29 -42.76 20.10
CA LEU A 28 -41.87 -41.41 20.05
C LEU A 28 -40.91 -40.35 20.64
N ALA A 29 -40.25 -40.64 21.76
CA ALA A 29 -39.21 -39.77 22.33
C ALA A 29 -38.00 -39.61 21.40
N MET A 30 -37.60 -40.73 20.73
CA MET A 30 -36.48 -40.69 19.80
C MET A 30 -36.80 -39.87 18.54
N THR A 31 -38.00 -40.02 17.98
CA THR A 31 -38.44 -39.17 16.84
C THR A 31 -38.55 -37.71 17.22
N PHE A 32 -39.07 -37.37 18.40
CA PHE A 32 -39.15 -36.00 18.89
C PHE A 32 -37.76 -35.39 19.08
N PHE A 33 -36.80 -36.15 19.65
CA PHE A 33 -35.41 -35.72 19.79
C PHE A 33 -34.77 -35.48 18.44
N LEU A 34 -34.96 -36.35 17.43
CA LEU A 34 -34.44 -36.15 16.08
C LEU A 34 -35.00 -34.89 15.43
N ILE A 35 -36.28 -34.62 15.59
CA ILE A 35 -36.90 -33.40 15.05
C ILE A 35 -36.30 -32.16 15.68
N ILE A 36 -36.18 -32.11 17.03
CA ILE A 36 -35.55 -30.98 17.71
C ILE A 36 -34.09 -30.81 17.28
N PHE A 37 -33.31 -31.89 17.19
CA PHE A 37 -31.94 -31.86 16.74
C PHE A 37 -31.81 -31.26 15.33
N PHE A 38 -32.69 -31.68 14.41
CA PHE A 38 -32.67 -31.19 13.04
C PHE A 38 -33.07 -29.71 12.94
N LEU A 39 -34.10 -29.29 13.69
CA LEU A 39 -34.52 -27.88 13.76
C LEU A 39 -33.42 -27.00 14.35
N ASN A 40 -32.77 -27.47 15.41
CA ASN A 40 -31.66 -26.75 16.01
C ASN A 40 -30.48 -26.60 15.03
N GLN A 41 -30.10 -27.65 14.31
CA GLN A 41 -29.07 -27.61 13.26
C GLN A 41 -29.41 -26.60 12.15
N LEU A 42 -30.67 -26.53 11.71
CA LEU A 42 -31.11 -25.57 10.70
C LEU A 42 -30.99 -24.12 11.21
N SER A 43 -31.45 -23.87 12.44
CA SER A 43 -31.40 -22.53 13.07
C SER A 43 -29.97 -22.05 13.28
N VAL A 44 -29.10 -22.92 13.78
CA VAL A 44 -27.67 -22.61 13.98
C VAL A 44 -26.97 -22.33 12.65
N LYS A 45 -27.22 -23.14 11.61
CA LYS A 45 -26.64 -22.92 10.27
C LYS A 45 -27.09 -21.59 9.66
N ARG A 46 -28.37 -21.20 9.83
CA ARG A 46 -28.86 -19.90 9.33
C ARG A 46 -28.19 -18.72 10.04
N GLY A 47 -28.13 -18.74 11.36
CA GLY A 47 -27.48 -17.68 12.14
C GLY A 47 -25.98 -17.54 11.83
N LEU A 48 -25.26 -18.67 11.78
CA LEU A 48 -23.82 -18.67 11.47
C LEU A 48 -23.54 -18.25 10.02
N ARG A 49 -24.42 -18.51 9.07
CA ARG A 49 -24.23 -18.08 7.67
C ARG A 49 -24.13 -16.56 7.55
N ILE A 50 -24.97 -15.82 8.26
CA ILE A 50 -24.94 -14.35 8.26
C ILE A 50 -23.66 -13.86 8.92
N PHE A 51 -23.27 -14.48 10.04
CA PHE A 51 -22.03 -14.16 10.73
C PHE A 51 -20.81 -14.35 9.82
N TYR A 52 -20.66 -15.50 9.15
CA TYR A 52 -19.55 -15.76 8.22
C TYR A 52 -19.57 -14.82 7.02
N LYS A 53 -20.74 -14.42 6.50
CA LYS A 53 -20.86 -13.43 5.44
C LYS A 53 -20.38 -12.06 5.90
N THR A 54 -20.70 -11.67 7.12
CA THR A 54 -20.24 -10.42 7.74
C THR A 54 -18.71 -10.41 7.94
N VAL A 55 -18.17 -11.51 8.47
CA VAL A 55 -16.70 -11.67 8.64
C VAL A 55 -15.99 -11.62 7.29
N GLY A 56 -16.49 -12.31 6.26
CA GLY A 56 -15.92 -12.28 4.92
C GLY A 56 -15.95 -10.88 4.28
N LYS A 57 -17.00 -10.08 4.52
CA LYS A 57 -17.02 -8.67 4.09
C LYS A 57 -15.96 -7.85 4.82
N LEU A 58 -15.74 -8.09 6.11
CA LEU A 58 -14.73 -7.38 6.91
C LEU A 58 -13.29 -7.77 6.51
N GLU A 59 -13.02 -9.05 6.25
CA GLU A 59 -11.70 -9.51 5.79
C GLU A 59 -11.30 -8.87 4.45
N ASN A 60 -12.28 -8.67 3.55
CA ASN A 60 -12.06 -8.04 2.25
C ASN A 60 -12.14 -6.51 2.27
N TYR A 61 -12.44 -5.92 3.43
CA TYR A 61 -12.51 -4.46 3.55
C TYR A 61 -11.13 -3.83 3.46
N LYS A 62 -10.93 -3.06 2.40
CA LYS A 62 -9.72 -2.26 2.25
C LYS A 62 -9.96 -0.91 2.90
N THR A 63 -9.17 -0.58 3.91
CA THR A 63 -9.23 0.70 4.66
C THR A 63 -9.13 1.94 3.75
N ASN A 64 -8.68 1.74 2.50
CA ASN A 64 -8.53 2.79 1.48
C ASN A 64 -9.72 2.85 0.51
N SER A 65 -10.78 2.08 0.74
CA SER A 65 -12.00 2.18 -0.06
C SER A 65 -12.79 3.39 0.40
N PRO A 66 -13.22 4.29 -0.50
CA PRO A 66 -14.07 5.42 -0.15
C PRO A 66 -15.51 4.98 0.23
N GLU A 67 -15.83 3.70 0.08
CA GLU A 67 -17.17 3.15 0.30
C GLU A 67 -17.32 2.62 1.71
N SER A 68 -18.38 3.04 2.40
CA SER A 68 -18.80 2.44 3.66
C SER A 68 -19.33 1.04 3.40
N ILE A 69 -19.02 0.08 4.28
CA ILE A 69 -19.59 -1.26 4.21
C ILE A 69 -21.05 -1.18 4.65
N SER A 70 -21.93 -1.84 3.91
CA SER A 70 -23.29 -2.14 4.35
C SER A 70 -23.46 -3.64 4.60
N PHE A 71 -24.21 -3.97 5.64
CA PHE A 71 -24.48 -5.35 6.02
C PHE A 71 -25.96 -5.67 5.86
N ASP A 72 -26.27 -6.93 5.58
CA ASP A 72 -27.65 -7.39 5.51
C ASP A 72 -28.23 -7.54 6.93
N ASN A 73 -29.50 -7.21 7.13
CA ASN A 73 -30.19 -7.38 8.39
C ASN A 73 -30.29 -8.87 8.75
N SER A 74 -30.06 -9.16 10.03
CA SER A 74 -30.21 -10.49 10.63
C SER A 74 -31.49 -10.56 11.45
N GLU A 75 -32.02 -11.78 11.64
CA GLU A 75 -33.09 -12.04 12.63
C GLU A 75 -32.56 -12.04 14.08
N ILE A 76 -31.23 -11.89 14.28
CA ILE A 76 -30.56 -11.90 15.57
C ILE A 76 -30.16 -10.47 15.92
N ASP A 77 -30.74 -9.92 16.99
CA ASP A 77 -30.54 -8.53 17.42
C ASP A 77 -29.09 -8.21 17.76
N GLU A 78 -28.37 -9.16 18.37
CA GLU A 78 -26.94 -8.99 18.70
C GLU A 78 -26.07 -8.86 17.45
N LEU A 79 -26.41 -9.57 16.36
CA LEU A 79 -25.71 -9.43 15.09
C LEU A 79 -26.02 -8.10 14.40
N ASN A 80 -27.28 -7.64 14.46
CA ASN A 80 -27.66 -6.33 13.93
C ASN A 80 -26.93 -5.21 14.67
N LYS A 81 -26.83 -5.29 15.99
CA LYS A 81 -26.08 -4.32 16.79
C LYS A 81 -24.58 -4.34 16.48
N LEU A 82 -24.01 -5.52 16.27
CA LEU A 82 -22.61 -5.68 15.87
C LEU A 82 -22.35 -5.06 14.50
N THR A 83 -23.18 -5.36 13.51
CA THR A 83 -23.06 -4.81 12.14
C THR A 83 -23.25 -3.30 12.12
N GLU A 84 -24.18 -2.74 12.89
CA GLU A 84 -24.37 -1.29 13.04
C GLU A 84 -23.10 -0.59 13.59
N ILE A 85 -22.43 -1.20 14.60
CA ILE A 85 -21.19 -0.69 15.14
C ILE A 85 -20.10 -0.71 14.05
N PHE A 86 -19.98 -1.79 13.28
CA PHE A 86 -19.01 -1.90 12.19
C PHE A 86 -19.29 -0.91 11.06
N GLU A 87 -20.55 -0.68 10.69
CA GLU A 87 -20.93 0.34 9.71
C GLU A 87 -20.51 1.75 10.15
N LYS A 88 -20.79 2.10 11.42
CA LYS A 88 -20.37 3.37 12.01
C LYS A 88 -18.86 3.52 12.04
N MET A 89 -18.13 2.47 12.43
CA MET A 89 -16.66 2.48 12.43
C MET A 89 -16.09 2.61 11.02
N SER A 90 -16.60 1.85 10.07
CA SER A 90 -16.19 1.92 8.66
C SER A 90 -16.44 3.30 8.05
N SER A 91 -17.63 3.87 8.29
CA SER A 91 -17.98 5.22 7.86
C SER A 91 -17.05 6.27 8.48
N LYS A 92 -16.75 6.14 9.77
CA LYS A 92 -15.81 7.04 10.46
C LYS A 92 -14.40 6.94 9.86
N ILE A 93 -13.88 5.72 9.65
CA ILE A 93 -12.57 5.49 9.04
C ILE A 93 -12.52 6.09 7.63
N SER A 94 -13.55 5.88 6.81
CA SER A 94 -13.63 6.45 5.46
C SER A 94 -13.67 7.98 5.50
N SER A 95 -14.44 8.57 6.40
CA SER A 95 -14.50 10.03 6.59
C SER A 95 -13.14 10.61 7.02
N ASP A 96 -12.48 9.99 8.00
CA ASP A 96 -11.18 10.44 8.49
C ASP A 96 -10.09 10.29 7.41
N PHE A 97 -10.15 9.23 6.61
CA PHE A 97 -9.25 9.02 5.47
C PHE A 97 -9.43 10.12 4.40
N ASN A 98 -10.68 10.44 4.04
CA ASN A 98 -10.96 11.48 3.07
C ASN A 98 -10.56 12.88 3.58
N ALA A 99 -10.83 13.17 4.85
CA ALA A 99 -10.39 14.40 5.49
C ALA A 99 -8.85 14.54 5.51
N GLN A 100 -8.14 13.43 5.80
CA GLN A 100 -6.67 13.40 5.78
C GLN A 100 -6.11 13.62 4.37
N LYS A 101 -6.77 13.03 3.35
CA LYS A 101 -6.40 13.22 1.94
C LYS A 101 -6.57 14.68 1.52
N GLU A 102 -7.75 15.26 1.78
CA GLU A 102 -8.06 16.65 1.48
C GLU A 102 -7.11 17.61 2.21
N TYR A 103 -6.86 17.39 3.49
CA TYR A 103 -5.90 18.17 4.26
C TYR A 103 -4.50 18.13 3.63
N THR A 104 -4.02 16.94 3.23
CA THR A 104 -2.70 16.78 2.61
C THR A 104 -2.62 17.52 1.26
N GLU A 105 -3.70 17.49 0.47
CA GLU A 105 -3.79 18.21 -0.81
C GLU A 105 -3.81 19.71 -0.62
N ASN A 106 -4.64 20.21 0.31
CA ASN A 106 -4.76 21.64 0.62
C ASN A 106 -3.46 22.23 1.15
N VAL A 107 -2.83 21.59 2.14
CA VAL A 107 -1.52 22.03 2.67
C VAL A 107 -0.46 22.10 1.57
N SER A 108 -0.51 21.16 0.61
CA SER A 108 0.39 21.17 -0.56
C SER A 108 0.30 22.46 -1.34
N HIS A 109 -0.93 22.84 -1.71
CA HIS A 109 -1.20 24.04 -2.48
C HIS A 109 -0.92 25.31 -1.70
N GLU A 110 -1.29 25.34 -0.41
CA GLU A 110 -1.07 26.52 0.44
C GLU A 110 0.40 26.83 0.74
N ILE A 111 1.28 25.82 0.70
CA ILE A 111 2.74 26.03 0.81
C ILE A 111 3.37 26.36 -0.55
N GLN A 112 2.92 25.74 -1.64
CA GLN A 112 3.47 25.98 -2.98
C GLN A 112 3.25 27.41 -3.44
N THR A 113 2.07 27.98 -3.18
CA THR A 113 1.69 29.33 -3.61
C THR A 113 2.65 30.42 -3.07
N PRO A 114 2.89 30.56 -1.76
CA PRO A 114 3.82 31.57 -1.26
C PRO A 114 5.25 31.35 -1.73
N LEU A 115 5.70 30.09 -1.86
CA LEU A 115 7.02 29.81 -2.40
C LEU A 115 7.15 30.23 -3.87
N ALA A 116 6.12 30.05 -4.68
CA ALA A 116 6.09 30.52 -6.07
C ALA A 116 6.13 32.06 -6.16
N ILE A 117 5.38 32.75 -5.27
CA ILE A 117 5.38 34.22 -5.19
C ILE A 117 6.77 34.73 -4.80
N ILE A 118 7.44 34.12 -3.79
CA ILE A 118 8.80 34.52 -3.38
C ILE A 118 9.79 34.30 -4.53
N SER A 119 9.71 33.15 -5.24
CA SER A 119 10.57 32.89 -6.40
C SER A 119 10.34 33.90 -7.51
N SER A 120 9.08 34.19 -7.86
CA SER A 120 8.72 35.17 -8.90
C SER A 120 9.21 36.58 -8.56
N LYS A 121 9.09 37.00 -7.30
CA LYS A 121 9.57 38.30 -6.87
C LYS A 121 11.10 38.40 -6.83
N ALA A 122 11.78 37.34 -6.47
CA ALA A 122 13.23 37.27 -6.55
C ALA A 122 13.74 37.30 -8.00
N ASP A 123 13.06 36.59 -8.92
CA ASP A 123 13.34 36.63 -10.35
C ASP A 123 13.13 38.05 -10.95
N GLU A 124 12.03 38.71 -10.57
CA GLU A 124 11.74 40.10 -11.01
C GLU A 124 12.83 41.09 -10.55
N LEU A 125 13.31 40.93 -9.32
CA LEU A 125 14.40 41.73 -8.80
C LEU A 125 15.72 41.45 -9.50
N LEU A 126 16.03 40.19 -9.81
CA LEU A 126 17.29 39.84 -10.55
C LEU A 126 17.36 40.44 -11.96
N GLN A 127 16.20 40.73 -12.57
CA GLN A 127 16.13 41.35 -13.90
C GLN A 127 16.27 42.88 -13.86
N SER A 128 16.39 43.50 -12.68
CA SER A 128 16.56 44.93 -12.56
C SER A 128 17.98 45.35 -12.87
N GLU A 129 18.19 46.36 -13.72
CA GLU A 129 19.49 46.83 -14.21
C GLU A 129 20.41 47.46 -13.13
N ASN A 130 19.92 47.69 -11.91
CA ASN A 130 20.60 48.45 -10.87
C ASN A 130 21.08 47.61 -9.68
N LEU A 131 21.17 46.29 -9.80
CA LEU A 131 21.63 45.44 -8.72
C LEU A 131 23.17 45.38 -8.62
N GLY A 132 23.67 45.62 -7.43
CA GLY A 132 25.05 45.32 -7.12
C GLY A 132 25.31 43.82 -7.00
N LYS A 133 26.57 43.43 -7.07
CA LYS A 133 27.00 42.04 -7.00
C LYS A 133 26.55 41.37 -5.68
N GLU A 134 26.60 42.08 -4.59
CA GLU A 134 26.21 41.58 -3.26
C GLU A 134 24.67 41.31 -3.18
N GLU A 135 23.86 42.20 -3.78
CA GLU A 135 22.40 42.02 -3.86
C GLU A 135 22.05 40.83 -4.76
N MET A 136 22.72 40.62 -5.89
CA MET A 136 22.59 39.48 -6.75
C MET A 136 22.86 38.16 -5.99
N GLU A 137 23.97 38.06 -5.28
CA GLU A 137 24.34 36.88 -4.48
C GLU A 137 23.27 36.56 -3.41
N LYS A 138 22.69 37.60 -2.77
CA LYS A 138 21.61 37.44 -1.78
C LYS A 138 20.33 36.93 -2.44
N LEU A 139 19.95 37.44 -3.59
CA LEU A 139 18.77 37.00 -4.34
C LEU A 139 18.91 35.56 -4.84
N GLU A 140 20.07 35.19 -5.37
CA GLU A 140 20.36 33.81 -5.74
C GLU A 140 20.24 32.85 -4.54
N ALA A 141 20.72 33.24 -3.36
CA ALA A 141 20.63 32.48 -2.14
C ALA A 141 19.15 32.28 -1.71
N ILE A 142 18.31 33.33 -1.83
CA ILE A 142 16.87 33.26 -1.57
C ILE A 142 16.19 32.30 -2.55
N MET A 143 16.46 32.42 -3.84
CA MET A 143 15.87 31.57 -4.88
C MET A 143 16.25 30.10 -4.67
N ASN A 144 17.53 29.82 -4.44
CA ASN A 144 18.03 28.48 -4.16
C ASN A 144 17.36 27.88 -2.92
N THR A 145 17.20 28.69 -1.85
CA THR A 145 16.53 28.26 -0.62
C THR A 145 15.05 27.98 -0.85
N THR A 146 14.35 28.86 -1.57
CA THR A 146 12.92 28.70 -1.90
C THR A 146 12.69 27.50 -2.77
N SER A 147 13.48 27.29 -3.82
CA SER A 147 13.44 26.10 -4.67
C SER A 147 13.67 24.81 -3.87
N ARG A 148 14.62 24.86 -2.93
CA ARG A 148 14.90 23.74 -2.03
C ARG A 148 13.72 23.43 -1.12
N LEU A 149 13.08 24.45 -0.52
CA LEU A 149 11.89 24.28 0.31
C LEU A 149 10.73 23.70 -0.49
N ALA A 150 10.49 24.16 -1.71
CA ALA A 150 9.47 23.63 -2.61
C ALA A 150 9.68 22.12 -2.88
N LYS A 151 10.92 21.72 -3.20
CA LYS A 151 11.27 20.31 -3.44
C LYS A 151 11.10 19.44 -2.17
N ILE A 152 11.48 19.95 -1.00
CA ILE A 152 11.29 19.25 0.28
C ILE A 152 9.81 19.06 0.54
N ASN A 153 9.00 20.11 0.38
CA ASN A 153 7.55 20.04 0.59
C ASN A 153 6.90 19.00 -0.33
N GLN A 154 7.20 19.06 -1.63
CA GLN A 154 6.70 18.06 -2.61
C GLN A 154 7.07 16.63 -2.21
N ALA A 155 8.30 16.40 -1.78
CA ALA A 155 8.76 15.09 -1.36
C ALA A 155 8.05 14.59 -0.09
N LEU A 156 7.84 15.48 0.91
CA LEU A 156 7.11 15.13 2.13
C LEU A 156 5.66 14.79 1.86
N ILE A 157 5.02 15.54 0.97
CA ILE A 157 3.64 15.29 0.53
C ILE A 157 3.54 13.94 -0.18
N LEU A 158 4.48 13.65 -1.11
CA LEU A 158 4.52 12.36 -1.80
C LEU A 158 4.67 11.21 -0.79
N LEU A 159 5.60 11.34 0.15
CA LEU A 159 5.80 10.34 1.21
C LEU A 159 4.52 10.14 2.05
N THR A 160 3.84 11.22 2.44
CA THR A 160 2.58 11.16 3.19
C THR A 160 1.48 10.47 2.38
N LYS A 161 1.35 10.79 1.08
CA LYS A 161 0.39 10.14 0.18
C LYS A 161 0.66 8.64 0.03
N ILE A 162 1.93 8.22 -0.04
CA ILE A 162 2.30 6.80 -0.10
C ILE A 162 2.00 6.11 1.24
N GLU A 163 2.35 6.74 2.37
CA GLU A 163 2.11 6.21 3.73
C GLU A 163 0.63 5.97 4.00
N ASN A 164 -0.22 6.90 3.57
CA ASN A 164 -1.67 6.80 3.70
C ASN A 164 -2.32 5.97 2.57
N LYS A 165 -1.52 5.36 1.69
CA LYS A 165 -2.00 4.51 0.59
C LYS A 165 -3.02 5.21 -0.32
N PHE A 166 -2.84 6.49 -0.64
CA PHE A 166 -3.74 7.25 -1.53
C PHE A 166 -3.64 6.82 -3.00
N TYR A 167 -2.61 6.07 -3.37
CA TYR A 167 -2.39 5.52 -4.70
C TYR A 167 -3.06 4.15 -4.83
N THR A 168 -4.21 4.11 -5.53
CA THR A 168 -5.03 2.90 -5.69
C THR A 168 -5.05 2.38 -7.12
N GLN A 169 -4.71 3.22 -8.08
CA GLN A 169 -4.71 2.85 -9.49
C GLN A 169 -3.42 2.09 -9.83
N LYS A 170 -3.56 1.03 -10.61
CA LYS A 170 -2.43 0.29 -11.18
C LYS A 170 -2.60 0.22 -12.67
N SER A 171 -1.50 0.36 -13.40
CA SER A 171 -1.43 0.21 -14.84
C SER A 171 -0.24 -0.66 -15.20
N ASP A 172 -0.35 -1.38 -16.28
CA ASP A 172 0.76 -2.16 -16.83
C ASP A 172 1.71 -1.22 -17.58
N LEU A 173 2.95 -1.15 -17.12
CA LEU A 173 3.93 -0.17 -17.54
C LEU A 173 5.18 -0.87 -18.08
N SER A 174 5.65 -0.47 -19.26
CA SER A 174 6.91 -0.94 -19.83
C SER A 174 8.09 -0.28 -19.12
N VAL A 175 8.91 -1.09 -18.44
CA VAL A 175 10.10 -0.63 -17.71
C VAL A 175 11.12 -0.02 -18.67
N SER A 176 11.32 -0.62 -19.85
CA SER A 176 12.27 -0.12 -20.84
C SER A 176 11.89 1.28 -21.32
N LYS A 177 10.60 1.52 -21.59
CA LYS A 177 10.10 2.83 -22.02
C LYS A 177 10.32 3.90 -20.97
N ILE A 178 9.95 3.65 -19.70
CA ILE A 178 10.11 4.62 -18.62
C ILE A 178 11.60 4.96 -18.43
N ILE A 179 12.48 3.96 -18.39
CA ILE A 179 13.91 4.21 -18.21
C ILE A 179 14.50 4.99 -19.37
N LYS A 180 14.17 4.65 -20.63
CA LYS A 180 14.59 5.41 -21.81
C LYS A 180 14.17 6.88 -21.72
N GLU A 181 12.91 7.15 -21.36
CA GLU A 181 12.41 8.52 -21.18
C GLU A 181 13.22 9.31 -20.10
N LYS A 182 13.63 8.65 -19.02
CA LYS A 182 14.45 9.32 -18.00
C LYS A 182 15.88 9.56 -18.45
N ILE A 183 16.47 8.64 -19.21
CA ILE A 183 17.81 8.82 -19.82
C ILE A 183 17.77 9.96 -20.82
N ASP A 184 16.76 10.02 -21.69
CA ASP A 184 16.60 11.08 -22.67
C ASP A 184 16.41 12.45 -22.00
N PHE A 185 15.64 12.50 -20.90
CA PHE A 185 15.46 13.71 -20.10
C PHE A 185 16.77 14.26 -19.54
N TYR A 186 17.72 13.39 -19.16
CA TYR A 186 19.05 13.76 -18.65
C TYR A 186 20.16 13.69 -19.72
N SER A 187 19.82 13.58 -21.00
CA SER A 187 20.80 13.42 -22.09
C SER A 187 21.90 14.45 -22.10
N HIS A 188 21.56 15.74 -21.88
CA HIS A 188 22.55 16.83 -21.82
C HIS A 188 23.58 16.61 -20.69
N LEU A 189 23.16 16.24 -19.50
CA LEU A 189 24.04 15.99 -18.35
C LEU A 189 24.88 14.71 -18.55
N ILE A 190 24.31 13.70 -19.20
CA ILE A 190 25.01 12.47 -19.56
C ILE A 190 26.14 12.79 -20.58
N GLN A 191 25.86 13.63 -21.58
CA GLN A 191 26.86 14.09 -22.56
C GLN A 191 27.93 14.97 -21.91
N GLU A 192 27.56 15.93 -21.07
CA GLU A 192 28.49 16.80 -20.35
C GLU A 192 29.50 16.01 -19.49
N LYS A 193 28.99 14.94 -18.82
CA LYS A 193 29.84 14.06 -18.02
C LYS A 193 30.45 12.90 -18.81
N GLU A 194 30.19 12.80 -20.10
CA GLU A 194 30.66 11.71 -20.98
C GLU A 194 30.36 10.31 -20.40
N ILE A 195 29.15 10.13 -19.85
CA ILE A 195 28.74 8.88 -19.21
C ILE A 195 28.30 7.88 -20.29
N GLU A 196 28.89 6.69 -20.28
CA GLU A 196 28.45 5.56 -21.10
C GLU A 196 27.21 4.87 -20.43
N VAL A 197 26.09 4.81 -21.14
CA VAL A 197 24.86 4.15 -20.65
C VAL A 197 24.65 2.85 -21.42
N ILE A 198 24.62 1.73 -20.68
CA ILE A 198 24.38 0.38 -21.20
C ILE A 198 23.07 -0.14 -20.63
N MET A 199 22.12 -0.49 -21.51
CA MET A 199 20.82 -1.05 -21.11
C MET A 199 20.65 -2.45 -21.67
N ASP A 200 20.36 -3.40 -20.77
CA ASP A 200 19.96 -4.77 -21.11
C ASP A 200 18.56 -5.03 -20.52
N ILE A 201 17.56 -4.48 -21.19
CA ILE A 201 16.14 -4.59 -20.81
C ILE A 201 15.37 -5.05 -22.05
N LYS A 202 14.68 -6.19 -21.93
CA LYS A 202 13.76 -6.64 -22.98
C LYS A 202 12.52 -5.73 -23.03
N ASP A 203 12.09 -5.31 -24.19
CA ASP A 203 10.95 -4.38 -24.36
C ASP A 203 9.62 -4.93 -23.84
N GLU A 204 9.48 -6.23 -23.72
CA GLU A 204 8.29 -6.93 -23.22
C GLU A 204 8.15 -6.94 -21.68
N GLN A 205 9.13 -6.40 -20.95
CA GLN A 205 9.09 -6.43 -19.49
C GLN A 205 8.14 -5.37 -18.93
N ILE A 206 7.07 -5.85 -18.29
CA ILE A 206 5.98 -5.04 -17.73
C ILE A 206 5.97 -5.14 -16.23
N ILE A 207 5.64 -4.04 -15.56
CA ILE A 207 5.34 -3.98 -14.12
C ILE A 207 3.95 -3.37 -13.92
N SER A 208 3.22 -3.85 -12.91
CA SER A 208 1.90 -3.31 -12.55
C SER A 208 2.04 -2.35 -11.38
N MET A 209 2.02 -1.04 -11.65
CA MET A 209 2.21 0.02 -10.67
C MET A 209 1.35 1.25 -11.02
N ASP A 210 1.16 2.14 -10.04
CA ASP A 210 0.67 3.49 -10.31
C ASP A 210 1.69 4.24 -11.18
N PRO A 211 1.27 4.86 -12.30
CA PRO A 211 2.18 5.52 -13.23
C PRO A 211 3.03 6.62 -12.60
N TYR A 212 2.47 7.40 -11.68
CA TYR A 212 3.19 8.47 -11.00
C TYR A 212 4.25 7.92 -10.04
N LEU A 213 3.93 6.83 -9.32
CA LEU A 213 4.89 6.19 -8.42
C LEU A 213 6.00 5.48 -9.19
N ALA A 214 5.67 4.83 -10.31
CA ALA A 214 6.66 4.24 -11.20
C ALA A 214 7.61 5.32 -11.76
N ASP A 215 7.07 6.42 -12.27
CA ASP A 215 7.83 7.58 -12.75
C ASP A 215 8.79 8.12 -11.68
N SER A 216 8.27 8.35 -10.47
CA SER A 216 9.06 8.84 -9.34
C SER A 216 10.15 7.86 -8.92
N LEU A 217 9.88 6.55 -8.92
CA LEU A 217 10.85 5.49 -8.59
C LEU A 217 12.04 5.53 -9.55
N PHE A 218 11.77 5.42 -10.85
CA PHE A 218 12.82 5.38 -11.86
C PHE A 218 13.55 6.71 -12.01
N LEU A 219 12.82 7.84 -11.90
CA LEU A 219 13.43 9.17 -11.92
C LEU A 219 14.48 9.31 -10.80
N ASN A 220 14.15 8.94 -9.57
CA ASN A 220 15.07 9.06 -8.44
C ASN A 220 16.28 8.13 -8.58
N LEU A 221 16.09 6.91 -9.08
CA LEU A 221 17.18 5.95 -9.29
C LEU A 221 18.13 6.42 -10.41
N ILE A 222 17.59 6.78 -11.58
CA ILE A 222 18.38 7.23 -12.73
C ILE A 222 19.08 8.54 -12.42
N LYS A 223 18.38 9.53 -11.85
CA LYS A 223 18.98 10.79 -11.40
C LYS A 223 20.14 10.54 -10.44
N ASN A 224 19.94 9.64 -9.45
CA ASN A 224 21.00 9.33 -8.49
C ASN A 224 22.21 8.72 -9.19
N SER A 225 22.03 7.81 -10.15
CA SER A 225 23.09 7.17 -10.90
C SER A 225 23.87 8.13 -11.80
N ILE A 226 23.24 9.22 -12.29
CA ILE A 226 23.88 10.24 -13.12
C ILE A 226 24.60 11.29 -12.23
N MET A 227 23.90 11.79 -11.20
CA MET A 227 24.44 12.87 -10.35
C MET A 227 25.67 12.44 -9.54
N HIS A 228 25.66 11.18 -9.09
CA HIS A 228 26.76 10.59 -8.31
C HIS A 228 27.76 9.80 -9.17
N ASN A 229 27.69 9.93 -10.50
CA ASN A 229 28.68 9.36 -11.40
C ASN A 229 29.91 10.28 -11.51
N GLU A 230 31.01 9.70 -11.89
CA GLU A 230 32.26 10.40 -12.25
C GLU A 230 32.27 10.77 -13.75
N GLN A 231 33.24 11.64 -14.13
CA GLN A 231 33.52 11.98 -15.52
C GLN A 231 33.97 10.71 -16.27
N HIS A 232 33.52 10.50 -17.51
CA HIS A 232 33.77 9.30 -18.31
C HIS A 232 33.29 7.98 -17.62
N GLY A 233 32.34 8.09 -16.72
CA GLY A 233 31.83 6.94 -15.95
C GLY A 233 30.85 6.11 -16.77
N LYS A 234 30.33 5.05 -16.12
CA LYS A 234 29.37 4.11 -16.74
C LYS A 234 28.11 3.96 -15.90
N ILE A 235 26.98 3.78 -16.57
CA ILE A 235 25.71 3.33 -15.96
C ILE A 235 25.29 2.05 -16.68
N LYS A 236 25.13 0.96 -15.94
CA LYS A 236 24.59 -0.29 -16.45
C LYS A 236 23.25 -0.61 -15.81
N ILE A 237 22.25 -0.88 -16.66
CA ILE A 237 20.87 -1.15 -16.24
C ILE A 237 20.46 -2.49 -16.82
N ASP A 238 20.21 -3.46 -15.96
CA ASP A 238 19.76 -4.81 -16.34
C ASP A 238 18.38 -5.08 -15.74
N PHE A 239 17.43 -5.60 -16.51
CA PHE A 239 16.13 -6.04 -15.99
C PHE A 239 15.66 -7.32 -16.67
N ASP A 240 15.43 -8.37 -15.86
CA ASP A 240 15.02 -9.71 -16.31
C ASP A 240 13.52 -9.99 -16.15
N GLY A 241 12.72 -8.96 -15.78
CA GLY A 241 11.29 -9.06 -15.47
C GLY A 241 10.98 -9.28 -14.00
N LYS A 242 11.97 -9.66 -13.20
CA LYS A 242 11.85 -9.85 -11.76
C LYS A 242 12.84 -9.01 -10.98
N THR A 243 14.05 -8.87 -11.50
CA THR A 243 15.14 -8.18 -10.80
C THR A 243 15.65 -7.03 -11.67
N LEU A 244 15.56 -5.82 -11.14
CA LEU A 244 16.20 -4.65 -11.73
C LEU A 244 17.52 -4.39 -11.00
N ILE A 245 18.59 -4.25 -11.77
CA ILE A 245 19.91 -3.90 -11.27
C ILE A 245 20.37 -2.63 -11.98
N ILE A 246 20.68 -1.60 -11.20
CA ILE A 246 21.27 -0.36 -11.70
C ILE A 246 22.64 -0.20 -11.05
N LYS A 247 23.68 -0.19 -11.88
CA LYS A 247 25.07 0.03 -11.45
C LYS A 247 25.58 1.32 -12.04
N ASN A 248 26.29 2.11 -11.25
CA ASN A 248 26.99 3.30 -11.74
C ASN A 248 28.38 3.42 -11.13
N SER A 249 29.32 3.97 -11.92
CA SER A 249 30.61 4.41 -11.44
C SER A 249 30.46 5.54 -10.41
N GLY A 250 31.48 5.78 -9.63
CA GLY A 250 31.49 6.84 -8.63
C GLY A 250 32.25 6.44 -7.38
N SER A 251 32.70 7.43 -6.62
CA SER A 251 33.43 7.20 -5.38
C SER A 251 32.50 6.68 -4.27
N LYS A 252 33.07 5.83 -3.40
CA LYS A 252 32.35 5.30 -2.23
C LYS A 252 31.77 6.43 -1.37
N LEU A 253 30.53 6.27 -0.96
CA LEU A 253 29.90 7.20 -0.02
C LEU A 253 30.59 7.10 1.34
N ASN A 254 31.03 8.23 1.88
CA ASN A 254 31.57 8.31 3.25
C ASN A 254 30.42 8.36 4.26
N PHE A 255 29.62 7.29 4.30
CA PHE A 255 28.48 7.18 5.18
C PHE A 255 28.25 5.72 5.59
N ASP A 256 28.33 5.45 6.89
CA ASP A 256 28.20 4.09 7.47
C ASP A 256 26.76 3.79 7.95
N GLY A 257 25.77 4.51 7.47
CA GLY A 257 24.37 4.32 7.84
C GLY A 257 23.50 3.78 6.72
N ASP A 258 22.20 3.71 7.01
CA ASP A 258 21.19 3.38 6.01
C ASP A 258 20.99 4.57 5.04
N ILE A 259 21.40 4.39 3.78
CA ILE A 259 21.31 5.40 2.72
C ILE A 259 19.86 5.75 2.33
N PHE A 260 18.89 4.92 2.73
CA PHE A 260 17.46 5.14 2.47
C PHE A 260 16.78 6.02 3.52
N LYS A 261 17.49 6.42 4.59
CA LYS A 261 16.95 7.38 5.56
C LYS A 261 16.80 8.76 4.93
N ARG A 262 15.81 9.51 5.45
CA ARG A 262 15.56 10.90 5.01
C ARG A 262 16.74 11.80 5.37
N PHE A 263 17.07 12.75 4.49
CA PHE A 263 18.11 13.76 4.68
C PHE A 263 19.54 13.23 4.75
N VAL A 264 19.78 12.00 4.33
CA VAL A 264 21.14 11.47 4.13
C VAL A 264 21.74 12.13 2.89
N ARG A 265 22.85 12.79 3.05
CA ARG A 265 23.57 13.51 1.99
C ARG A 265 24.93 12.88 1.77
N SER A 266 25.34 12.80 0.51
CA SER A 266 26.76 12.73 0.16
C SER A 266 27.39 14.13 0.28
N SER A 267 28.68 14.25 0.06
CA SER A 267 29.42 15.51 0.07
C SER A 267 28.88 16.59 -0.89
N ASN A 268 28.00 16.25 -1.80
CA ASN A 268 27.36 17.19 -2.74
C ASN A 268 26.29 18.02 -2.04
N LYS A 269 26.51 19.35 -1.91
CA LYS A 269 25.63 20.30 -1.22
C LYS A 269 24.23 20.44 -1.88
N ASP A 270 24.09 20.10 -3.16
CA ASP A 270 22.85 20.29 -3.94
C ASP A 270 21.84 19.16 -3.75
N SER A 271 22.23 18.04 -3.15
CA SER A 271 21.31 16.94 -2.93
C SER A 271 20.49 17.16 -1.64
N LEU A 272 19.16 16.98 -1.73
CA LEU A 272 18.24 17.08 -0.58
C LEU A 272 18.32 15.88 0.35
N GLY A 273 18.86 14.75 -0.12
CA GLY A 273 18.89 13.49 0.62
C GLY A 273 17.52 12.85 0.84
N ILE A 274 16.54 13.15 -0.03
CA ILE A 274 15.17 12.61 0.10
C ILE A 274 14.88 11.59 -1.01
N GLY A 275 15.56 11.63 -2.14
CA GLY A 275 15.24 10.79 -3.30
C GLY A 275 15.26 9.29 -3.00
N LEU A 276 16.30 8.80 -2.31
CA LEU A 276 16.39 7.37 -1.95
C LEU A 276 15.34 6.96 -0.88
N SER A 277 14.94 7.88 0.00
CA SER A 277 13.85 7.59 0.94
C SER A 277 12.48 7.47 0.23
N ILE A 278 12.26 8.23 -0.86
CA ILE A 278 11.09 8.06 -1.73
C ILE A 278 11.15 6.69 -2.41
N VAL A 279 12.29 6.33 -3.00
CA VAL A 279 12.51 5.01 -3.61
C VAL A 279 12.18 3.89 -2.62
N LYS A 280 12.72 3.96 -1.41
CA LYS A 280 12.46 2.97 -0.36
C LYS A 280 10.97 2.87 -0.03
N ARG A 281 10.29 4.01 0.12
CA ARG A 281 8.88 4.03 0.48
C ARG A 281 7.98 3.47 -0.62
N ILE A 282 8.30 3.75 -1.89
CA ILE A 282 7.60 3.15 -3.04
C ILE A 282 7.84 1.64 -3.06
N CYS A 283 9.08 1.20 -2.86
CA CYS A 283 9.41 -0.22 -2.80
C CYS A 283 8.65 -0.93 -1.67
N ASP A 284 8.57 -0.33 -0.47
CA ASP A 284 7.82 -0.89 0.66
C ASP A 284 6.32 -0.97 0.36
N PHE A 285 5.76 0.06 -0.31
CA PHE A 285 4.35 0.10 -0.71
C PHE A 285 3.97 -1.04 -1.66
N TYR A 286 4.85 -1.39 -2.61
CA TYR A 286 4.66 -2.49 -3.56
C TYR A 286 5.32 -3.81 -3.12
N SER A 287 5.81 -3.91 -1.89
CA SER A 287 6.53 -5.09 -1.38
C SER A 287 7.74 -5.48 -2.24
N ILE A 288 8.37 -4.51 -2.89
CA ILE A 288 9.60 -4.68 -3.66
C ILE A 288 10.78 -4.67 -2.69
N LEU A 289 11.62 -5.71 -2.75
CA LEU A 289 12.85 -5.73 -1.96
C LEU A 289 13.91 -4.87 -2.66
N ILE A 290 14.34 -3.78 -2.01
CA ILE A 290 15.46 -2.97 -2.48
C ILE A 290 16.69 -3.17 -1.59
N THR A 291 17.83 -3.33 -2.24
CA THR A 291 19.14 -3.41 -1.58
C THR A 291 20.14 -2.51 -2.30
N TYR A 292 21.12 -2.03 -1.55
CA TYR A 292 22.24 -1.27 -2.06
C TYR A 292 23.54 -1.92 -1.59
N ASN A 293 24.51 -1.98 -2.49
CA ASN A 293 25.87 -2.41 -2.20
C ASN A 293 26.86 -1.52 -2.97
N TYR A 294 28.07 -1.38 -2.44
CA TYR A 294 29.19 -0.74 -3.11
C TYR A 294 30.35 -1.73 -3.19
N ASP A 295 30.65 -2.12 -4.42
CA ASP A 295 31.83 -2.93 -4.77
C ASP A 295 32.44 -2.34 -6.04
N GLN A 296 33.36 -1.38 -5.89
CA GLN A 296 33.94 -0.52 -6.94
C GLN A 296 32.89 0.34 -7.69
N HIS A 297 31.62 -0.08 -7.68
CA HIS A 297 30.47 0.61 -8.29
C HIS A 297 29.33 0.66 -7.29
N HIS A 298 28.54 1.73 -7.36
CA HIS A 298 27.24 1.75 -6.68
C HIS A 298 26.30 0.76 -7.36
N CYS A 299 25.65 -0.10 -6.60
CA CYS A 299 24.74 -1.11 -7.11
C CYS A 299 23.41 -1.06 -6.35
N PHE A 300 22.34 -0.67 -7.03
CA PHE A 300 20.98 -0.77 -6.56
C PHE A 300 20.33 -2.01 -7.17
N LYS A 301 19.77 -2.88 -6.33
CA LYS A 301 19.05 -4.08 -6.76
C LYS A 301 17.64 -4.05 -6.22
N LEU A 302 16.65 -4.11 -7.11
CA LEU A 302 15.23 -4.19 -6.80
C LEU A 302 14.72 -5.57 -7.23
N ILE A 303 14.01 -6.26 -6.33
CA ILE A 303 13.38 -7.55 -6.62
C ILE A 303 11.87 -7.36 -6.52
N PHE A 304 11.20 -7.44 -7.67
CA PHE A 304 9.76 -7.38 -7.79
C PHE A 304 9.19 -8.75 -7.38
N LYS A 305 8.24 -8.78 -6.44
CA LYS A 305 7.49 -9.99 -6.15
C LYS A 305 6.45 -10.15 -7.25
N ASN A 306 6.42 -11.30 -7.89
CA ASN A 306 5.30 -11.66 -8.75
C ASN A 306 4.08 -11.79 -7.83
N ASP A 307 3.13 -10.85 -7.93
CA ASP A 307 1.77 -11.13 -7.50
C ASP A 307 1.24 -12.17 -8.50
N ALA A 308 1.14 -13.45 -8.04
CA ALA A 308 0.52 -14.52 -8.77
C ALA A 308 -1.01 -14.31 -8.85
#